data_c77f5a3f12394dc3371709a3378827ef
#
_entry.id   c77f5a3f12394dc3371709a3378827ef
#
_cell.length_a   1.000
_cell.length_b   1.000
_cell.length_c   1.000
_cell.angle_alpha   90.00
_cell.angle_beta   90.00
_cell.angle_gamma   90.00
#
_symmetry.space_group_name_H-M   'P 1'
#
loop_
_entity.id
_entity.type
_entity.pdbx_description
1 polymer ?
#
loop_
_entity_poly.entity_id
_entity_poly.type
_entity_poly.pdbx_seq_one_letter_code
_entity_poly.pdbx_strand_id
1 'polypeptide(L)'
;MKNPTIITGFALLVFVCVLFNPVIFGDKTFGSPDSLGPHAGGIVLNKVQAETGEYPLWQPWVFSGMPTAEAFTSISNLYFPEYLFRIFFPTGMLIILAHLIFAGLGGFFLLNYIKCSPLSSFLGGSAFMMMPFMTTMVVFGHGSQIMTAAYIPWVMWMTIKIMEKPSFINTGLLAILMGFQLQRAHVQIAYYTWMLAGAYALYFLIIHIKDIKARNRSLMGFGSFVGAAVLGIGLAMLIYLPSLEYTPFSIRGGGPSGGADYNYATSWSFSPKELLTFIIPSAFGFGGQTYWGNMPFTDYPN
;
A
#
# COMPACT_ATOMS: atom_id res chain seq x y z
N MET A 1 -1.41 -9.54 34.46
CA MET A 1 -0.38 -9.28 33.42
C MET A 1 -1.01 -8.37 32.37
N LYS A 2 -0.43 -7.19 32.11
CA LYS A 2 -0.94 -6.27 31.07
C LYS A 2 -0.71 -6.91 29.70
N ASN A 3 -1.74 -6.94 28.86
CA ASN A 3 -1.65 -7.54 27.52
C ASN A 3 -0.64 -6.72 26.66
N PRO A 4 0.48 -7.33 26.20
CA PRO A 4 1.53 -6.62 25.49
C PRO A 4 1.03 -5.96 24.20
N THR A 5 0.02 -6.54 23.55
CA THR A 5 -0.60 -5.98 22.35
C THR A 5 -1.29 -4.64 22.62
N ILE A 6 -2.04 -4.55 23.74
CA ILE A 6 -2.73 -3.30 24.13
C ILE A 6 -1.71 -2.21 24.44
N ILE A 7 -0.65 -2.56 25.18
CA ILE A 7 0.43 -1.62 25.51
C ILE A 7 1.11 -1.12 24.22
N THR A 8 1.42 -2.03 23.31
CA THR A 8 2.05 -1.68 22.02
C THR A 8 1.14 -0.80 21.20
N GLY A 9 -0.14 -1.14 21.05
CA GLY A 9 -1.09 -0.33 20.29
C GLY A 9 -1.23 1.07 20.88
N PHE A 10 -1.31 1.19 22.21
CA PHE A 10 -1.37 2.48 22.89
C PHE A 10 -0.07 3.29 22.69
N ALA A 11 1.09 2.65 22.80
CA ALA A 11 2.38 3.31 22.61
C ALA A 11 2.56 3.82 21.16
N LEU A 12 2.15 3.04 20.16
CA LEU A 12 2.16 3.47 18.76
C LEU A 12 1.20 4.63 18.50
N LEU A 13 0.00 4.59 19.10
CA LEU A 13 -0.96 5.69 19.01
C LEU A 13 -0.38 6.97 19.62
N VAL A 14 0.16 6.91 20.83
CA VAL A 14 0.81 8.06 21.49
C VAL A 14 1.94 8.61 20.64
N PHE A 15 2.77 7.73 20.09
CA PHE A 15 3.88 8.13 19.23
C PHE A 15 3.40 8.90 17.98
N VAL A 16 2.37 8.41 17.29
CA VAL A 16 1.76 9.10 16.13
C VAL A 16 1.13 10.43 16.57
N CYS A 17 0.42 10.47 17.70
CA CYS A 17 -0.17 11.70 18.23
C CYS A 17 0.87 12.76 18.56
N VAL A 18 2.01 12.38 19.13
CA VAL A 18 3.12 13.30 19.42
C VAL A 18 3.76 13.82 18.13
N LEU A 19 4.05 12.92 17.19
CA LEU A 19 4.77 13.28 15.98
C LEU A 19 3.93 14.13 15.02
N PHE A 20 2.64 13.81 14.89
CA PHE A 20 1.70 14.50 14.03
C PHE A 20 0.75 15.45 14.80
N ASN A 21 1.17 15.89 16.00
CA ASN A 21 0.39 16.79 16.85
C ASN A 21 -0.21 18.00 16.11
N PRO A 22 0.55 18.72 15.26
CA PRO A 22 0.01 19.90 14.56
C PRO A 22 -1.11 19.56 13.56
N VAL A 23 -1.16 18.32 13.09
CA VAL A 23 -2.18 17.84 12.14
C VAL A 23 -3.37 17.22 12.85
N ILE A 24 -3.14 16.52 13.98
CA ILE A 24 -4.19 15.82 14.71
C ILE A 24 -4.99 16.76 15.60
N PHE A 25 -4.30 17.67 16.31
CA PHE A 25 -4.88 18.55 17.32
C PHE A 25 -4.82 20.05 16.95
N GLY A 26 -4.17 20.39 15.84
CA GLY A 26 -4.07 21.75 15.33
C GLY A 26 -4.78 21.91 13.97
N ASP A 27 -4.62 23.09 13.38
CA ASP A 27 -5.24 23.45 12.11
C ASP A 27 -4.32 23.20 10.90
N LYS A 28 -3.25 22.43 11.06
CA LYS A 28 -2.31 22.13 9.96
C LYS A 28 -2.72 20.89 9.21
N THR A 29 -2.46 20.91 7.90
CA THR A 29 -2.58 19.74 7.02
C THR A 29 -1.34 19.62 6.15
N PHE A 30 -1.13 18.45 5.55
CA PHE A 30 -0.11 18.29 4.53
C PHE A 30 -0.61 18.86 3.21
N GLY A 31 0.08 19.87 2.68
CA GLY A 31 -0.26 20.55 1.44
C GLY A 31 0.68 20.13 0.31
N SER A 32 0.56 18.88 -0.15
CA SER A 32 1.31 18.46 -1.34
C SER A 32 0.55 18.79 -2.61
N PRO A 33 1.22 19.25 -3.69
CA PRO A 33 0.60 19.42 -5.00
C PRO A 33 -0.14 18.17 -5.48
N ASP A 34 0.42 16.99 -5.22
CA ASP A 34 -0.15 15.70 -5.64
C ASP A 34 -1.44 15.32 -4.90
N SER A 35 -1.72 15.96 -3.76
CA SER A 35 -2.98 15.76 -3.03
C SER A 35 -4.03 16.84 -3.33
N LEU A 36 -3.61 18.04 -3.74
CA LEU A 36 -4.52 19.17 -3.96
C LEU A 36 -5.45 18.95 -5.16
N GLY A 37 -4.92 18.47 -6.29
CA GLY A 37 -5.69 18.20 -7.49
C GLY A 37 -6.79 17.14 -7.26
N PRO A 38 -6.46 15.94 -6.76
CA PRO A 38 -7.46 14.93 -6.40
C PRO A 38 -8.47 15.40 -5.38
N HIS A 39 -8.04 16.20 -4.38
CA HIS A 39 -8.93 16.76 -3.37
C HIS A 39 -9.94 17.73 -3.98
N ALA A 40 -9.49 18.65 -4.84
CA ALA A 40 -10.36 19.59 -5.55
C ALA A 40 -11.37 18.85 -6.45
N GLY A 41 -10.90 17.85 -7.20
CA GLY A 41 -11.79 16.97 -7.99
C GLY A 41 -12.84 16.28 -7.12
N GLY A 42 -12.44 15.74 -5.98
CA GLY A 42 -13.34 15.10 -5.02
C GLY A 42 -14.43 16.03 -4.49
N ILE A 43 -14.11 17.30 -4.23
CA ILE A 43 -15.11 18.31 -3.80
C ILE A 43 -16.18 18.50 -4.88
N VAL A 44 -15.77 18.63 -6.16
CA VAL A 44 -16.72 18.79 -7.26
C VAL A 44 -17.59 17.56 -7.44
N LEU A 45 -17.01 16.36 -7.40
CA LEU A 45 -17.74 15.10 -7.52
C LEU A 45 -18.76 14.93 -6.40
N ASN A 46 -18.37 15.23 -5.16
CA ASN A 46 -19.28 15.18 -4.00
C ASN A 46 -20.43 16.21 -4.11
N LYS A 47 -20.15 17.39 -4.66
CA LYS A 47 -21.18 18.39 -4.91
C LYS A 47 -22.20 17.89 -5.93
N VAL A 48 -21.73 17.34 -7.06
CA VAL A 48 -22.62 16.75 -8.08
C VAL A 48 -23.44 15.61 -7.49
N GLN A 49 -22.83 14.73 -6.71
CA GLN A 49 -23.56 13.66 -6.01
C GLN A 49 -24.64 14.20 -5.06
N ALA A 50 -24.35 15.26 -4.33
CA ALA A 50 -25.35 15.89 -3.44
C ALA A 50 -26.52 16.51 -4.19
N GLU A 51 -26.29 17.05 -5.40
CA GLU A 51 -27.30 17.67 -6.24
C GLU A 51 -28.14 16.65 -7.03
N THR A 52 -27.53 15.55 -7.49
CA THR A 52 -28.17 14.56 -8.36
C THR A 52 -28.65 13.30 -7.63
N GLY A 53 -28.12 13.03 -6.43
CA GLY A 53 -28.31 11.77 -5.70
C GLY A 53 -27.43 10.62 -6.19
N GLU A 54 -26.71 10.78 -7.31
CA GLU A 54 -25.87 9.74 -7.91
C GLU A 54 -24.40 10.18 -7.96
N TYR A 55 -23.48 9.27 -7.65
CA TYR A 55 -22.06 9.55 -7.77
C TYR A 55 -21.65 9.60 -9.25
N PRO A 56 -21.01 10.70 -9.75
CA PRO A 56 -20.63 10.82 -11.14
C PRO A 56 -19.59 9.77 -11.52
N LEU A 57 -19.85 8.99 -12.56
CA LEU A 57 -18.93 7.97 -13.06
C LEU A 57 -17.92 8.53 -14.08
N TRP A 58 -18.10 9.79 -14.49
CA TRP A 58 -17.25 10.48 -15.47
C TRP A 58 -16.91 11.88 -14.99
N GLN A 59 -15.62 12.27 -15.13
CA GLN A 59 -15.14 13.62 -14.85
C GLN A 59 -14.61 14.25 -16.13
N PRO A 60 -15.28 15.26 -16.70
CA PRO A 60 -14.94 15.83 -17.99
C PRO A 60 -13.75 16.78 -17.98
N TRP A 61 -13.35 17.26 -16.79
CA TRP A 61 -12.32 18.31 -16.63
C TRP A 61 -10.90 17.78 -16.46
N VAL A 62 -10.69 16.46 -16.39
CA VAL A 62 -9.37 15.84 -16.29
C VAL A 62 -9.06 15.14 -17.60
N PHE A 63 -7.94 15.46 -18.25
CA PHE A 63 -7.47 14.86 -19.51
C PHE A 63 -8.54 14.84 -20.62
N SER A 64 -9.37 15.89 -20.71
CA SER A 64 -10.51 15.94 -21.64
C SER A 64 -11.61 14.91 -21.39
N GLY A 65 -11.60 14.31 -20.21
CA GLY A 65 -12.58 13.35 -19.74
C GLY A 65 -11.98 12.00 -19.39
N MET A 66 -12.31 11.51 -18.17
CA MET A 66 -11.90 10.19 -17.72
C MET A 66 -12.90 9.60 -16.73
N PRO A 67 -12.94 8.27 -16.57
CA PRO A 67 -13.71 7.63 -15.51
C PRO A 67 -13.28 8.10 -14.11
N THR A 68 -14.24 8.33 -13.22
CA THR A 68 -13.96 8.73 -11.83
C THR A 68 -13.36 7.60 -11.00
N ALA A 69 -13.54 6.34 -11.42
CA ALA A 69 -12.95 5.17 -10.77
C ALA A 69 -11.44 5.07 -10.93
N GLU A 70 -10.86 5.85 -11.88
CA GLU A 70 -9.43 5.84 -12.16
C GLU A 70 -8.62 6.76 -11.25
N ALA A 71 -7.40 6.42 -11.10
CA ALA A 71 -6.19 6.89 -10.45
C ALA A 71 -6.23 8.10 -9.49
N PHE A 72 -7.04 9.11 -9.71
CA PHE A 72 -6.95 10.38 -8.94
C PHE A 72 -8.09 10.60 -7.96
N THR A 73 -9.16 9.84 -8.07
CA THR A 73 -10.29 9.90 -7.16
C THR A 73 -10.43 8.57 -6.44
N SER A 74 -10.06 8.55 -5.20
CA SER A 74 -10.36 7.44 -4.31
C SER A 74 -11.88 7.40 -4.13
N ILE A 75 -12.56 6.48 -4.83
CA ILE A 75 -13.93 6.15 -4.47
C ILE A 75 -13.85 5.45 -3.12
N SER A 76 -14.05 6.21 -2.05
CA SER A 76 -13.92 5.72 -0.68
C SER A 76 -14.78 4.49 -0.41
N ASN A 77 -15.92 4.40 -1.09
CA ASN A 77 -16.86 3.29 -0.97
C ASN A 77 -16.33 1.94 -1.50
N LEU A 78 -15.28 1.93 -2.30
CA LEU A 78 -14.69 0.69 -2.83
C LEU A 78 -13.58 0.13 -1.94
N TYR A 79 -13.10 0.89 -0.96
CA TYR A 79 -12.18 0.41 0.07
C TYR A 79 -12.97 0.11 1.34
N PHE A 80 -13.43 -1.12 1.50
CA PHE A 80 -14.33 -1.50 2.59
C PHE A 80 -13.79 -1.21 4.01
N PRO A 81 -12.51 -1.37 4.33
CA PRO A 81 -11.99 -1.00 5.64
C PRO A 81 -12.15 0.48 5.98
N GLU A 82 -12.31 1.36 4.99
CA GLU A 82 -12.50 2.79 5.24
C GLU A 82 -13.74 3.08 6.08
N TYR A 83 -14.82 2.33 5.92
CA TYR A 83 -16.00 2.47 6.76
C TYR A 83 -15.69 2.24 8.24
N LEU A 84 -14.87 1.24 8.55
CA LEU A 84 -14.44 0.99 9.92
C LEU A 84 -13.49 2.09 10.43
N PHE A 85 -12.55 2.53 9.59
CA PHE A 85 -11.63 3.60 9.96
C PHE A 85 -12.38 4.93 10.20
N ARG A 86 -13.38 5.26 9.40
CA ARG A 86 -14.18 6.49 9.54
C ARG A 86 -14.95 6.60 10.85
N ILE A 87 -15.26 5.49 11.50
CA ILE A 87 -15.89 5.50 12.83
C ILE A 87 -15.01 6.21 13.84
N PHE A 88 -13.70 5.99 13.76
CA PHE A 88 -12.71 6.53 14.71
C PHE A 88 -11.89 7.69 14.14
N PHE A 89 -11.79 7.79 12.82
CA PHE A 89 -10.93 8.71 12.09
C PHE A 89 -11.73 9.39 10.96
N PRO A 90 -12.51 10.45 11.26
CA PRO A 90 -13.48 11.00 10.33
C PRO A 90 -12.89 11.70 9.10
N THR A 91 -11.61 12.08 9.12
CA THR A 91 -10.96 12.75 7.99
C THR A 91 -10.02 11.82 7.24
N GLY A 92 -9.84 12.07 5.94
CA GLY A 92 -8.91 11.28 5.11
C GLY A 92 -7.48 11.29 5.63
N MET A 93 -7.03 12.40 6.21
CA MET A 93 -5.70 12.50 6.83
C MET A 93 -5.57 11.58 8.05
N LEU A 94 -6.57 11.58 8.92
CA LEU A 94 -6.57 10.68 10.09
C LEU A 94 -6.63 9.21 9.69
N ILE A 95 -7.30 8.88 8.58
CA ILE A 95 -7.30 7.52 8.02
C ILE A 95 -5.88 7.12 7.57
N ILE A 96 -5.13 8.02 6.93
CA ILE A 96 -3.73 7.77 6.57
C ILE A 96 -2.89 7.51 7.83
N LEU A 97 -3.01 8.34 8.86
CA LEU A 97 -2.30 8.16 10.12
C LEU A 97 -2.69 6.86 10.84
N ALA A 98 -3.96 6.48 10.78
CA ALA A 98 -4.43 5.19 11.28
C ALA A 98 -3.77 4.00 10.56
N HIS A 99 -3.52 4.11 9.25
CA HIS A 99 -2.79 3.08 8.52
C HIS A 99 -1.30 3.02 8.91
N LEU A 100 -0.68 4.11 9.34
CA LEU A 100 0.65 4.04 9.94
C LEU A 100 0.64 3.19 11.23
N ILE A 101 -0.33 3.41 12.12
CA ILE A 101 -0.50 2.60 13.32
C ILE A 101 -0.77 1.14 12.96
N PHE A 102 -1.63 0.90 11.98
CA PHE A 102 -1.92 -0.43 11.46
C PHE A 102 -0.66 -1.11 10.92
N ALA A 103 0.20 -0.40 10.18
CA ALA A 103 1.49 -0.90 9.72
C ALA A 103 2.42 -1.30 10.88
N GLY A 104 2.52 -0.44 11.91
CA GLY A 104 3.32 -0.70 13.11
C GLY A 104 2.85 -1.91 13.89
N LEU A 105 1.52 -2.05 14.06
CA LEU A 105 0.91 -3.24 14.67
C LEU A 105 1.19 -4.51 13.87
N GLY A 106 1.08 -4.44 12.55
CA GLY A 106 1.41 -5.56 11.66
C GLY A 106 2.85 -6.02 11.83
N GLY A 107 3.79 -5.06 11.86
CA GLY A 107 5.21 -5.35 12.14
C GLY A 107 5.42 -5.98 13.51
N PHE A 108 4.75 -5.47 14.54
CA PHE A 108 4.79 -6.05 15.89
C PHE A 108 4.28 -7.50 15.90
N PHE A 109 3.12 -7.78 15.30
CA PHE A 109 2.56 -9.13 15.26
C PHE A 109 3.42 -10.09 14.47
N LEU A 110 3.96 -9.66 13.32
CA LEU A 110 4.88 -10.46 12.52
C LEU A 110 6.12 -10.87 13.32
N LEU A 111 6.80 -9.89 13.92
CA LEU A 111 8.04 -10.13 14.69
C LEU A 111 7.80 -10.95 15.94
N ASN A 112 6.70 -10.70 16.65
CA ASN A 112 6.32 -11.51 17.80
C ASN A 112 6.00 -12.96 17.40
N TYR A 113 5.35 -13.16 16.26
CA TYR A 113 5.03 -14.50 15.76
C TYR A 113 6.30 -15.30 15.44
N ILE A 114 7.31 -14.68 14.85
CA ILE A 114 8.63 -15.31 14.61
C ILE A 114 9.54 -15.32 15.84
N LYS A 115 8.97 -15.10 17.04
CA LYS A 115 9.62 -15.25 18.36
C LYS A 115 10.66 -14.19 18.70
N CYS A 116 10.60 -13.01 18.10
CA CYS A 116 11.34 -11.86 18.63
C CYS A 116 10.81 -11.46 20.02
N SER A 117 11.66 -10.81 20.83
CA SER A 117 11.22 -10.30 22.12
C SER A 117 10.13 -9.21 21.96
N PRO A 118 9.25 -8.98 22.95
CA PRO A 118 8.23 -7.93 22.85
C PRO A 118 8.80 -6.54 22.57
N LEU A 119 9.97 -6.21 23.16
CA LEU A 119 10.65 -4.95 22.89
C LEU A 119 11.18 -4.89 21.45
N SER A 120 11.84 -5.94 20.98
CA SER A 120 12.32 -6.01 19.60
C SER A 120 11.17 -5.93 18.59
N SER A 121 10.04 -6.59 18.90
CA SER A 121 8.84 -6.54 18.07
C SER A 121 8.22 -5.13 18.03
N PHE A 122 8.19 -4.44 19.16
CA PHE A 122 7.74 -3.05 19.24
C PHE A 122 8.66 -2.12 18.44
N LEU A 123 9.97 -2.22 18.64
CA LEU A 123 10.95 -1.38 17.93
C LEU A 123 10.91 -1.64 16.42
N GLY A 124 10.84 -2.90 16.00
CA GLY A 124 10.74 -3.25 14.58
C GLY A 124 9.44 -2.79 13.93
N GLY A 125 8.30 -2.92 14.63
CA GLY A 125 7.02 -2.38 14.17
C GLY A 125 7.04 -0.85 14.05
N SER A 126 7.62 -0.16 15.05
CA SER A 126 7.81 1.29 15.01
C SER A 126 8.73 1.73 13.87
N ALA A 127 9.84 1.02 13.66
CA ALA A 127 10.77 1.29 12.58
C ALA A 127 10.11 1.12 11.19
N PHE A 128 9.30 0.07 11.01
CA PHE A 128 8.54 -0.13 9.77
C PHE A 128 7.52 1.00 9.55
N MET A 129 6.76 1.36 10.59
CA MET A 129 5.77 2.42 10.54
C MET A 129 6.39 3.78 10.15
N MET A 130 7.59 4.07 10.64
CA MET A 130 8.27 5.36 10.50
C MET A 130 9.43 5.33 9.50
N MET A 131 9.58 4.26 8.72
CA MET A 131 10.64 4.24 7.71
C MET A 131 10.51 5.42 6.72
N PRO A 132 11.61 5.91 6.15
CA PRO A 132 11.62 7.08 5.27
C PRO A 132 10.58 7.03 4.15
N PHE A 133 10.36 5.86 3.54
CA PHE A 133 9.32 5.67 2.54
C PHE A 133 7.94 6.07 3.06
N MET A 134 7.52 5.55 4.22
CA MET A 134 6.18 5.82 4.77
C MET A 134 6.00 7.31 5.10
N THR A 135 6.98 7.90 5.77
CA THR A 135 6.92 9.32 6.17
C THR A 135 6.98 10.26 4.98
N THR A 136 7.82 9.97 3.98
CA THR A 136 7.92 10.75 2.74
C THR A 136 6.59 10.71 1.98
N MET A 137 5.96 9.54 1.85
CA MET A 137 4.67 9.41 1.16
C MET A 137 3.54 10.17 1.89
N VAL A 138 3.59 10.30 3.23
CA VAL A 138 2.66 11.18 3.96
C VAL A 138 2.84 12.62 3.54
N VAL A 139 4.08 13.10 3.52
CA VAL A 139 4.40 14.50 3.22
C VAL A 139 4.05 14.86 1.76
N PHE A 140 4.30 13.95 0.83
CA PHE A 140 4.01 14.16 -0.59
C PHE A 140 2.57 13.82 -1.02
N GLY A 141 1.71 13.41 -0.07
CA GLY A 141 0.28 13.20 -0.35
C GLY A 141 -0.06 11.89 -1.05
N HIS A 142 0.87 10.93 -1.06
CA HIS A 142 0.68 9.61 -1.68
C HIS A 142 -0.04 8.61 -0.74
N GLY A 143 -1.24 8.96 -0.29
CA GLY A 143 -2.00 8.19 0.69
C GLY A 143 -2.29 6.74 0.27
N SER A 144 -2.57 6.48 -1.01
CA SER A 144 -2.80 5.13 -1.53
C SER A 144 -1.56 4.23 -1.36
N GLN A 145 -0.36 4.78 -1.56
CA GLN A 145 0.91 4.06 -1.39
C GLN A 145 1.12 3.66 0.07
N ILE A 146 0.92 4.59 1.01
CA ILE A 146 1.04 4.32 2.45
C ILE A 146 0.07 3.24 2.88
N MET A 147 -1.20 3.43 2.52
CA MET A 147 -2.26 2.50 2.92
C MET A 147 -2.05 1.10 2.33
N THR A 148 -1.55 0.99 1.09
CA THR A 148 -1.18 -0.30 0.49
C THR A 148 0.02 -0.92 1.21
N ALA A 149 1.07 -0.12 1.49
CA ALA A 149 2.27 -0.60 2.18
C ALA A 149 1.99 -1.04 3.63
N ALA A 150 0.99 -0.44 4.28
CA ALA A 150 0.60 -0.81 5.64
C ALA A 150 0.15 -2.28 5.78
N TYR A 151 -0.29 -2.91 4.69
CA TYR A 151 -0.66 -4.32 4.66
C TYR A 151 0.53 -5.28 4.54
N ILE A 152 1.72 -4.81 4.15
CA ILE A 152 2.90 -5.69 3.92
C ILE A 152 3.16 -6.62 5.11
N PRO A 153 3.33 -6.14 6.34
CA PRO A 153 3.65 -7.02 7.47
C PRO A 153 2.50 -7.97 7.82
N TRP A 154 1.26 -7.59 7.60
CA TRP A 154 0.09 -8.44 7.84
C TRP A 154 0.00 -9.59 6.83
N VAL A 155 0.21 -9.29 5.54
CA VAL A 155 0.25 -10.32 4.48
C VAL A 155 1.40 -11.29 4.75
N MET A 156 2.59 -10.80 5.10
CA MET A 156 3.73 -11.64 5.45
C MET A 156 3.46 -12.51 6.67
N TRP A 157 2.90 -11.93 7.75
CA TRP A 157 2.53 -12.68 8.96
C TRP A 157 1.55 -13.79 8.67
N MET A 158 0.48 -13.50 7.93
CA MET A 158 -0.53 -14.50 7.59
C MET A 158 0.00 -15.54 6.61
N THR A 159 0.92 -15.19 5.71
CA THR A 159 1.59 -16.14 4.82
C THR A 159 2.44 -17.13 5.63
N ILE A 160 3.25 -16.66 6.57
CA ILE A 160 4.02 -17.55 7.46
C ILE A 160 3.08 -18.48 8.22
N LYS A 161 2.02 -17.91 8.80
CA LYS A 161 1.05 -18.66 9.60
C LYS A 161 0.32 -19.73 8.77
N ILE A 162 -0.04 -19.45 7.52
CA ILE A 162 -0.76 -20.41 6.68
C ILE A 162 0.16 -21.52 6.18
N MET A 163 1.44 -21.24 5.96
CA MET A 163 2.42 -22.29 5.62
C MET A 163 2.66 -23.26 6.78
N GLU A 164 2.66 -22.77 8.00
CA GLU A 164 2.83 -23.59 9.20
C GLU A 164 1.54 -24.30 9.64
N LYS A 165 0.39 -23.61 9.53
CA LYS A 165 -0.92 -24.04 10.03
C LYS A 165 -2.01 -23.71 9.00
N PRO A 166 -2.06 -24.45 7.87
CA PRO A 166 -3.09 -24.24 6.86
C PRO A 166 -4.48 -24.49 7.45
N SER A 167 -5.41 -23.57 7.21
CA SER A 167 -6.82 -23.69 7.59
C SER A 167 -7.68 -22.74 6.77
N PHE A 168 -8.96 -23.04 6.60
CA PHE A 168 -9.90 -22.19 5.88
C PHE A 168 -9.97 -20.76 6.47
N ILE A 169 -9.93 -20.65 7.81
CA ILE A 169 -9.94 -19.35 8.48
C ILE A 169 -8.69 -18.53 8.13
N ASN A 170 -7.50 -19.15 8.22
CA ASN A 170 -6.26 -18.46 7.88
C ASN A 170 -6.20 -18.09 6.38
N THR A 171 -6.73 -18.95 5.50
CA THR A 171 -6.86 -18.68 4.07
C THR A 171 -7.78 -17.47 3.82
N GLY A 172 -8.96 -17.47 4.45
CA GLY A 172 -9.91 -16.35 4.34
C GLY A 172 -9.34 -15.03 4.87
N LEU A 173 -8.64 -15.05 6.02
CA LEU A 173 -7.99 -13.86 6.57
C LEU A 173 -6.89 -13.32 5.64
N LEU A 174 -6.07 -14.22 5.08
CA LEU A 174 -5.05 -13.80 4.11
C LEU A 174 -5.70 -13.22 2.84
N ALA A 175 -6.76 -13.85 2.32
CA ALA A 175 -7.51 -13.38 1.16
C ALA A 175 -8.08 -11.96 1.38
N ILE A 176 -8.66 -11.73 2.55
CA ILE A 176 -9.18 -10.41 2.95
C ILE A 176 -8.06 -9.36 2.99
N LEU A 177 -6.92 -9.68 3.62
CA LEU A 177 -5.79 -8.76 3.69
C LEU A 177 -5.21 -8.44 2.30
N MET A 178 -5.07 -9.45 1.45
CA MET A 178 -4.61 -9.29 0.07
C MET A 178 -5.61 -8.48 -0.76
N GLY A 179 -6.90 -8.77 -0.63
CA GLY A 179 -7.96 -8.05 -1.31
C GLY A 179 -8.03 -6.57 -0.89
N PHE A 180 -7.98 -6.30 0.41
CA PHE A 180 -7.98 -4.92 0.93
C PHE A 180 -6.70 -4.16 0.54
N GLN A 181 -5.56 -4.83 0.48
CA GLN A 181 -4.33 -4.25 -0.04
C GLN A 181 -4.50 -3.80 -1.49
N LEU A 182 -5.11 -4.62 -2.35
CA LEU A 182 -5.40 -4.25 -3.75
C LEU A 182 -6.42 -3.12 -3.85
N GLN A 183 -7.47 -3.10 -3.01
CA GLN A 183 -8.48 -2.05 -3.01
C GLN A 183 -7.92 -0.65 -2.75
N ARG A 184 -6.67 -0.54 -2.23
CA ARG A 184 -6.00 0.77 -2.13
C ARG A 184 -5.41 1.27 -3.45
N ALA A 185 -5.63 0.53 -4.54
CA ALA A 185 -5.31 0.91 -5.91
C ALA A 185 -3.83 1.23 -6.20
N HIS A 186 -2.91 0.70 -5.39
CA HIS A 186 -1.47 0.78 -5.70
C HIS A 186 -0.92 -0.63 -6.01
N VAL A 187 -1.24 -1.09 -7.22
CA VAL A 187 -0.95 -2.46 -7.70
C VAL A 187 0.51 -2.85 -7.54
N GLN A 188 1.44 -1.93 -7.81
CA GLN A 188 2.88 -2.22 -7.78
C GLN A 188 3.36 -2.64 -6.39
N ILE A 189 2.91 -1.96 -5.32
CA ILE A 189 3.28 -2.32 -3.95
C ILE A 189 2.66 -3.66 -3.56
N ALA A 190 1.38 -3.88 -3.93
CA ALA A 190 0.71 -5.16 -3.69
C ALA A 190 1.43 -6.29 -4.42
N TYR A 191 1.80 -6.09 -5.70
CA TYR A 191 2.54 -7.05 -6.51
C TYR A 191 3.87 -7.45 -5.85
N TYR A 192 4.69 -6.48 -5.42
CA TYR A 192 5.96 -6.78 -4.75
C TYR A 192 5.76 -7.48 -3.40
N THR A 193 4.71 -7.11 -2.65
CA THR A 193 4.33 -7.81 -1.41
C THR A 193 4.02 -9.28 -1.68
N TRP A 194 3.20 -9.54 -2.71
CA TRP A 194 2.78 -10.89 -3.05
C TRP A 194 3.91 -11.72 -3.66
N MET A 195 4.82 -11.11 -4.41
CA MET A 195 6.05 -11.76 -4.86
C MET A 195 6.90 -12.22 -3.68
N LEU A 196 7.11 -11.35 -2.68
CA LEU A 196 7.88 -11.69 -1.48
C LEU A 196 7.19 -12.80 -0.69
N ALA A 197 5.87 -12.70 -0.49
CA ALA A 197 5.08 -13.70 0.20
C ALA A 197 5.08 -15.05 -0.54
N GLY A 198 4.94 -15.02 -1.87
CA GLY A 198 5.00 -16.19 -2.73
C GLY A 198 6.39 -16.85 -2.75
N ALA A 199 7.45 -16.04 -2.79
CA ALA A 199 8.83 -16.54 -2.69
C ALA A 199 9.07 -17.23 -1.34
N TYR A 200 8.58 -16.66 -0.24
CA TYR A 200 8.61 -17.31 1.07
C TYR A 200 7.82 -18.63 1.09
N ALA A 201 6.60 -18.63 0.55
CA ALA A 201 5.76 -19.82 0.51
C ALA A 201 6.41 -20.95 -0.31
N LEU A 202 7.01 -20.60 -1.45
CA LEU A 202 7.76 -21.53 -2.29
C LEU A 202 9.02 -22.04 -1.58
N TYR A 203 9.80 -21.17 -0.96
CA TYR A 203 10.96 -21.55 -0.16
C TYR A 203 10.56 -22.54 0.95
N PHE A 204 9.50 -22.23 1.70
CA PHE A 204 9.00 -23.10 2.77
C PHE A 204 8.60 -24.48 2.23
N LEU A 205 7.96 -24.55 1.07
CA LEU A 205 7.61 -25.80 0.41
C LEU A 205 8.87 -26.61 0.05
N ILE A 206 9.86 -25.96 -0.56
CA ILE A 206 11.09 -26.61 -1.03
C ILE A 206 11.86 -27.25 0.12
N ILE A 207 12.05 -26.54 1.24
CA ILE A 207 12.83 -27.06 2.37
C ILE A 207 12.15 -28.25 3.07
N HIS A 208 10.83 -28.39 2.95
CA HIS A 208 10.06 -29.47 3.56
C HIS A 208 9.71 -30.60 2.58
N ILE A 209 10.21 -30.58 1.34
CA ILE A 209 9.78 -31.51 0.28
C ILE A 209 10.16 -32.98 0.57
N LYS A 210 11.25 -33.20 1.31
CA LYS A 210 11.78 -34.55 1.61
C LYS A 210 11.05 -35.27 2.75
N ASP A 211 10.44 -34.53 3.68
CA ASP A 211 9.63 -35.08 4.77
C ASP A 211 8.16 -35.14 4.33
N ILE A 212 7.61 -36.38 4.24
CA ILE A 212 6.25 -36.59 3.73
C ILE A 212 5.20 -35.81 4.52
N LYS A 213 5.30 -35.81 5.86
CA LYS A 213 4.30 -35.12 6.71
C LYS A 213 4.41 -33.60 6.57
N ALA A 214 5.63 -33.10 6.62
CA ALA A 214 5.90 -31.66 6.43
C ALA A 214 5.57 -31.21 5.01
N ARG A 215 5.88 -32.01 3.99
CA ARG A 215 5.53 -31.77 2.58
C ARG A 215 4.03 -31.61 2.37
N ASN A 216 3.22 -32.56 2.86
CA ASN A 216 1.77 -32.50 2.67
C ASN A 216 1.18 -31.23 3.31
N ARG A 217 1.63 -30.89 4.52
CA ARG A 217 1.25 -29.63 5.17
C ARG A 217 1.68 -28.39 4.37
N SER A 218 2.90 -28.39 3.86
CA SER A 218 3.43 -27.26 3.05
C SER A 218 2.72 -27.13 1.71
N LEU A 219 2.33 -28.25 1.07
CA LEU A 219 1.50 -28.24 -0.14
C LEU A 219 0.11 -27.67 0.13
N MET A 220 -0.52 -28.06 1.25
CA MET A 220 -1.79 -27.45 1.68
C MET A 220 -1.64 -25.96 1.94
N GLY A 221 -0.57 -25.53 2.62
CA GLY A 221 -0.26 -24.13 2.89
C GLY A 221 -0.07 -23.33 1.60
N PHE A 222 0.70 -23.89 0.66
CA PHE A 222 0.93 -23.24 -0.64
C PHE A 222 -0.36 -23.14 -1.47
N GLY A 223 -1.15 -24.23 -1.54
CA GLY A 223 -2.46 -24.21 -2.18
C GLY A 223 -3.41 -23.18 -1.54
N SER A 224 -3.38 -23.07 -0.21
CA SER A 224 -4.12 -22.04 0.53
C SER A 224 -3.64 -20.62 0.23
N PHE A 225 -2.32 -20.42 0.06
CA PHE A 225 -1.76 -19.12 -0.36
C PHE A 225 -2.27 -18.73 -1.75
N VAL A 226 -2.20 -19.65 -2.72
CA VAL A 226 -2.72 -19.41 -4.07
C VAL A 226 -4.23 -19.14 -4.04
N GLY A 227 -4.99 -19.92 -3.28
CA GLY A 227 -6.43 -19.72 -3.10
C GLY A 227 -6.74 -18.35 -2.48
N ALA A 228 -5.96 -17.92 -1.48
CA ALA A 228 -6.10 -16.61 -0.87
C ALA A 228 -5.80 -15.47 -1.87
N ALA A 229 -4.78 -15.63 -2.71
CA ALA A 229 -4.46 -14.66 -3.75
C ALA A 229 -5.61 -14.52 -4.78
N VAL A 230 -6.14 -15.64 -5.26
CA VAL A 230 -7.29 -15.64 -6.19
C VAL A 230 -8.52 -14.97 -5.58
N LEU A 231 -8.86 -15.32 -4.33
CA LEU A 231 -9.98 -14.69 -3.63
C LEU A 231 -9.72 -13.20 -3.36
N GLY A 232 -8.49 -12.82 -3.04
CA GLY A 232 -8.11 -11.41 -2.86
C GLY A 232 -8.25 -10.60 -4.15
N ILE A 233 -7.85 -11.16 -5.29
CA ILE A 233 -8.10 -10.55 -6.61
C ILE A 233 -9.62 -10.38 -6.81
N GLY A 234 -10.41 -11.43 -6.55
CA GLY A 234 -11.87 -11.36 -6.68
C GLY A 234 -12.50 -10.24 -5.85
N LEU A 235 -12.03 -10.02 -4.62
CA LEU A 235 -12.48 -8.92 -3.76
C LEU A 235 -12.16 -7.52 -4.33
N ALA A 236 -11.12 -7.40 -5.15
CA ALA A 236 -10.70 -6.13 -5.73
C ALA A 236 -11.26 -5.88 -7.15
N MET A 237 -11.95 -6.86 -7.74
CA MET A 237 -12.45 -6.77 -9.12
C MET A 237 -13.41 -5.59 -9.36
N LEU A 238 -14.14 -5.14 -8.33
CA LEU A 238 -14.98 -3.94 -8.44
C LEU A 238 -14.18 -2.68 -8.84
N ILE A 239 -12.91 -2.62 -8.49
CA ILE A 239 -12.00 -1.52 -8.86
C ILE A 239 -11.31 -1.82 -10.18
N TYR A 240 -10.80 -3.05 -10.35
CA TYR A 240 -9.92 -3.35 -11.46
C TYR A 240 -10.63 -3.71 -12.75
N LEU A 241 -11.85 -4.25 -12.70
CA LEU A 241 -12.56 -4.61 -13.93
C LEU A 241 -12.87 -3.38 -14.79
N PRO A 242 -13.44 -2.29 -14.28
CA PRO A 242 -13.62 -1.06 -15.05
C PRO A 242 -12.31 -0.48 -15.55
N SER A 243 -11.25 -0.53 -14.75
CA SER A 243 -9.93 -0.05 -15.14
C SER A 243 -9.33 -0.84 -16.29
N LEU A 244 -9.49 -2.16 -16.31
CA LEU A 244 -9.05 -3.03 -17.39
C LEU A 244 -9.82 -2.74 -18.68
N GLU A 245 -11.13 -2.51 -18.60
CA GLU A 245 -11.95 -2.14 -19.76
C GLU A 245 -11.58 -0.77 -20.33
N TYR A 246 -11.22 0.19 -19.47
CA TYR A 246 -10.81 1.53 -19.91
C TYR A 246 -9.36 1.60 -20.41
N THR A 247 -8.47 0.74 -19.93
CA THR A 247 -7.02 0.78 -20.25
C THR A 247 -6.72 0.90 -21.76
N PRO A 248 -7.39 0.19 -22.68
CA PRO A 248 -7.14 0.34 -24.14
C PRO A 248 -7.39 1.75 -24.67
N PHE A 249 -8.24 2.52 -24.02
CA PHE A 249 -8.59 3.90 -24.39
C PHE A 249 -7.72 4.95 -23.72
N SER A 250 -6.88 4.54 -22.79
CA SER A 250 -5.96 5.43 -22.06
C SER A 250 -4.65 5.61 -22.83
N ILE A 251 -3.89 6.66 -22.48
CA ILE A 251 -2.53 6.88 -22.99
C ILE A 251 -1.57 5.71 -22.69
N ARG A 252 -1.92 4.82 -21.76
CA ARG A 252 -1.10 3.67 -21.35
C ARG A 252 -1.45 2.40 -22.12
N GLY A 253 -2.58 2.35 -22.82
CA GLY A 253 -3.04 1.16 -23.54
C GLY A 253 -3.25 1.38 -25.04
N GLY A 254 -3.41 2.63 -25.50
CA GLY A 254 -3.90 2.98 -26.83
C GLY A 254 -2.83 3.27 -27.89
N GLY A 255 -1.55 3.11 -27.63
CA GLY A 255 -0.50 3.30 -28.63
C GLY A 255 -0.41 2.16 -29.65
N PRO A 256 0.23 2.38 -30.82
CA PRO A 256 0.45 1.34 -31.85
C PRO A 256 1.18 0.09 -31.32
N SER A 257 1.90 0.24 -30.20
CA SER A 257 2.65 -0.82 -29.51
C SER A 257 1.90 -1.41 -28.30
N GLY A 258 0.71 -0.88 -27.95
CA GLY A 258 -0.08 -1.35 -26.79
C GLY A 258 0.64 -1.16 -25.45
N GLY A 259 0.51 0.03 -24.85
CA GLY A 259 1.10 0.33 -23.56
C GLY A 259 2.19 1.40 -23.58
N ALA A 260 2.78 1.70 -22.43
CA ALA A 260 3.93 2.59 -22.32
C ALA A 260 5.14 1.97 -23.05
N ASP A 261 5.81 2.72 -23.92
CA ASP A 261 7.00 2.24 -24.59
C ASP A 261 8.16 2.00 -23.60
N TYR A 262 9.21 1.33 -24.08
CA TYR A 262 10.37 1.00 -23.26
C TYR A 262 11.04 2.25 -22.68
N ASN A 263 11.14 3.33 -23.47
CA ASN A 263 11.79 4.56 -23.05
C ASN A 263 11.00 5.23 -21.92
N TYR A 264 9.67 5.29 -22.04
CA TYR A 264 8.82 5.79 -20.97
C TYR A 264 8.90 4.90 -19.71
N ALA A 265 8.82 3.58 -19.89
CA ALA A 265 8.88 2.65 -18.75
C ALA A 265 10.22 2.69 -17.99
N THR A 266 11.32 3.02 -18.69
CA THR A 266 12.66 3.08 -18.10
C THR A 266 13.12 4.49 -17.73
N SER A 267 12.39 5.54 -18.11
CA SER A 267 12.78 6.93 -17.85
C SER A 267 12.95 7.26 -16.36
N TRP A 268 12.28 6.53 -15.49
CA TRP A 268 12.35 6.64 -14.02
C TRP A 268 13.19 5.54 -13.37
N SER A 269 14.01 4.85 -14.17
CA SER A 269 14.83 3.76 -13.65
C SER A 269 15.91 4.27 -12.71
N PHE A 270 16.04 3.58 -11.60
CA PHE A 270 17.07 3.82 -10.61
C PHE A 270 18.44 3.39 -11.15
N SER A 271 19.40 4.29 -11.20
CA SER A 271 20.73 3.96 -11.75
C SER A 271 21.49 3.07 -10.76
N PRO A 272 22.37 2.15 -11.24
CA PRO A 272 23.17 1.32 -10.34
C PRO A 272 24.03 2.11 -9.35
N LYS A 273 24.47 3.32 -9.71
CA LYS A 273 25.25 4.20 -8.82
C LYS A 273 24.38 4.72 -7.67
N GLU A 274 23.10 4.99 -7.93
CA GLU A 274 22.17 5.49 -6.93
C GLU A 274 21.82 4.46 -5.86
N LEU A 275 22.17 3.17 -6.05
CA LEU A 275 22.11 2.16 -4.99
C LEU A 275 22.90 2.59 -3.73
N LEU A 276 23.90 3.47 -3.89
CA LEU A 276 24.65 4.03 -2.76
C LEU A 276 23.74 4.84 -1.81
N THR A 277 22.64 5.39 -2.30
CA THR A 277 21.68 6.15 -1.47
C THR A 277 20.98 5.28 -0.41
N PHE A 278 20.95 3.95 -0.57
CA PHE A 278 20.45 3.05 0.48
C PHE A 278 21.39 2.98 1.70
N ILE A 279 22.66 3.32 1.52
CA ILE A 279 23.69 3.32 2.58
C ILE A 279 23.91 4.76 3.06
N ILE A 280 24.03 5.68 2.10
CA ILE A 280 24.28 7.11 2.34
C ILE A 280 23.14 7.90 1.66
N PRO A 281 22.06 8.26 2.36
CA PRO A 281 20.86 8.85 1.75
C PRO A 281 21.13 10.12 0.92
N SER A 282 22.15 10.89 1.28
CA SER A 282 22.53 12.13 0.58
C SER A 282 23.69 11.96 -0.42
N ALA A 283 24.04 10.72 -0.80
CA ALA A 283 25.17 10.45 -1.69
C ALA A 283 25.14 11.24 -3.01
N PHE A 284 23.96 11.56 -3.51
CA PHE A 284 23.74 12.33 -4.73
C PHE A 284 23.00 13.67 -4.50
N GLY A 285 23.05 14.18 -3.28
CA GLY A 285 22.31 15.38 -2.88
C GLY A 285 20.88 15.06 -2.41
N PHE A 286 20.09 16.11 -2.23
CA PHE A 286 18.75 16.00 -1.64
C PHE A 286 17.60 16.16 -2.66
N GLY A 287 17.90 16.00 -3.96
CA GLY A 287 16.94 16.21 -5.03
C GLY A 287 16.93 17.66 -5.55
N GLY A 288 16.13 17.91 -6.59
CA GLY A 288 16.04 19.21 -7.24
C GLY A 288 17.42 19.74 -7.67
N GLN A 289 17.69 21.01 -7.45
CA GLN A 289 18.95 21.67 -7.83
C GLN A 289 20.18 21.16 -7.08
N THR A 290 20.02 20.47 -5.96
CA THR A 290 21.12 19.90 -5.19
C THR A 290 21.48 18.46 -5.58
N TYR A 291 20.71 17.87 -6.50
CA TYR A 291 20.98 16.54 -7.02
C TYR A 291 22.07 16.59 -8.09
N TRP A 292 23.10 15.79 -7.93
CA TRP A 292 24.25 15.70 -8.86
C TRP A 292 24.46 14.30 -9.47
N GLY A 293 23.49 13.41 -9.27
CA GLY A 293 23.41 12.12 -9.95
C GLY A 293 22.91 12.23 -11.40
N ASN A 294 22.76 11.10 -12.08
CA ASN A 294 22.15 11.09 -13.41
C ASN A 294 20.66 11.42 -13.30
N MET A 295 20.27 12.64 -13.69
CA MET A 295 18.89 13.02 -13.83
C MET A 295 18.32 12.43 -15.13
N PRO A 296 17.25 11.64 -15.10
CA PRO A 296 16.64 11.12 -16.32
C PRO A 296 15.99 12.20 -17.21
N PHE A 297 15.97 13.46 -16.79
CA PHE A 297 15.28 14.56 -17.45
C PHE A 297 16.18 15.78 -17.80
N THR A 298 17.51 15.63 -17.78
CA THR A 298 18.41 16.72 -18.15
C THR A 298 18.40 17.08 -19.63
N ASP A 299 17.72 16.28 -20.48
CA ASP A 299 17.63 16.50 -21.91
C ASP A 299 16.35 17.27 -22.34
N TYR A 300 15.53 17.75 -21.39
CA TYR A 300 14.48 18.71 -21.74
C TYR A 300 15.09 20.11 -21.86
N PRO A 301 15.09 20.70 -23.07
CA PRO A 301 15.50 22.10 -23.22
C PRO A 301 14.56 22.98 -22.39
N ASN A 302 15.15 23.89 -21.62
CA ASN A 302 14.44 24.91 -20.85
C ASN A 302 13.57 25.79 -21.75
#